data_ffc948bc56feac1e2f2b4c1407a174b8
#
_entry.id   ffc948bc56feac1e2f2b4c1407a174b8
#
_cell.length_a   1.000
_cell.length_b   1.000
_cell.length_c   1.000
_cell.angle_alpha   90.00
_cell.angle_beta   90.00
_cell.angle_gamma   90.00
#
_symmetry.space_group_name_H-M   'P 1'
#
loop_
_entity.id
_entity.type
_entity.pdbx_description
1 polymer ?
#
loop_
_entity_poly.entity_id
_entity_poly.type
_entity_poly.pdbx_seq_one_letter_code
_entity_poly.pdbx_strand_id
1 'polypeptide(L)'
;MKKALLFSILPFLLSLILGCGDANQSGDSKPTDAPSFAYVTNGIDPFWDLCAAGVRIAEKEFEVSCEVLMPPKGVVDQKRMMEALLAKGIDGVAVSPIDADNQTPFLNEVATNTILITQDADAPKSNRLCYIGTNNYKAGRALGELVKSAIPDGGEVMIFVGRLEQLNARQRRQGVIDELLNRPMQELDQVKFDSVDATNLTSDSSKYIVLDTRTDNFDKAKAKSNAEDSMTKYKDLKCMVGLFAYNPPACIDAIKEANKLGQIKVCGFDEQDALLQAIAEGHAHGTISQQPWEYGYESIKMLKSIYEGNSVPSQYFELPFLVVDQSNIDTFWAKKKEMAELGKQN
;
A
#
# COMPACT_ATOMS: atom_id res chain seq x y z
N MET A 1 82.31 40.34 14.53
CA MET A 1 82.62 40.00 15.93
C MET A 1 81.86 38.71 16.20
N LYS A 2 82.56 37.52 16.14
CA LYS A 2 82.94 36.68 17.30
C LYS A 2 81.69 36.26 18.09
N LYS A 3 81.31 34.99 18.29
CA LYS A 3 82.03 33.70 18.56
C LYS A 3 81.02 32.58 18.29
N ALA A 4 81.18 31.53 17.65
CA ALA A 4 81.69 30.16 17.79
C ALA A 4 81.68 29.55 19.21
N LEU A 5 81.08 28.34 19.36
CA LEU A 5 81.53 27.16 20.12
C LEU A 5 80.41 26.15 20.04
N LEU A 6 80.49 24.98 19.40
CA LEU A 6 81.33 23.77 19.52
C LEU A 6 80.86 22.77 20.58
N PHE A 7 80.66 21.53 20.10
CA PHE A 7 80.69 20.17 20.72
C PHE A 7 79.49 19.75 21.58
N SER A 8 78.86 18.59 21.38
CA SER A 8 79.47 17.28 21.57
C SER A 8 78.67 16.15 20.94
N ILE A 9 79.34 15.26 20.28
CA ILE A 9 78.91 13.98 19.75
C ILE A 9 79.03 12.93 20.86
N LEU A 10 78.04 12.02 21.01
CA LEU A 10 78.27 10.69 21.59
C LEU A 10 77.27 9.70 21.05
N PRO A 11 77.72 8.60 20.50
CA PRO A 11 76.84 7.54 19.98
C PRO A 11 76.60 6.48 21.06
N PHE A 12 75.41 5.90 21.09
CA PHE A 12 75.20 4.67 21.86
C PHE A 12 74.29 3.66 21.13
N LEU A 13 74.93 2.62 20.79
CA LEU A 13 74.57 1.18 20.58
C LEU A 13 73.12 0.78 20.36
N LEU A 14 73.01 0.16 19.25
CA LEU A 14 72.31 -1.03 18.74
C LEU A 14 71.88 -2.03 19.81
N SER A 15 70.58 -2.36 19.84
CA SER A 15 70.07 -3.62 20.35
C SER A 15 68.92 -4.08 19.46
N LEU A 16 69.23 -5.01 18.56
CA LEU A 16 68.24 -5.87 17.88
C LEU A 16 67.55 -6.72 18.94
N ILE A 17 66.23 -6.64 19.02
CA ILE A 17 65.37 -7.69 19.56
C ILE A 17 64.40 -8.08 18.44
N LEU A 18 64.62 -9.25 17.82
CA LEU A 18 63.61 -9.94 17.05
C LEU A 18 62.52 -10.40 18.02
N GLY A 19 61.34 -9.79 17.90
CA GLY A 19 60.11 -10.26 18.49
C GLY A 19 59.15 -10.59 17.34
N CYS A 20 59.00 -11.87 16.99
CA CYS A 20 57.83 -12.34 16.27
C CYS A 20 56.63 -12.15 17.16
N GLY A 21 55.78 -11.18 16.83
CA GLY A 21 54.48 -10.96 17.42
C GLY A 21 53.45 -11.05 16.30
N ASP A 22 52.57 -12.03 16.38
CA ASP A 22 51.41 -12.22 15.50
C ASP A 22 50.67 -10.89 15.36
N ALA A 23 50.58 -10.43 14.11
CA ALA A 23 49.68 -9.37 13.72
C ALA A 23 48.27 -9.93 13.75
N ASN A 24 47.68 -9.84 14.93
CA ASN A 24 46.23 -9.94 15.08
C ASN A 24 45.66 -8.69 14.37
N GLN A 25 45.25 -8.83 13.11
CA GLN A 25 44.36 -7.89 12.47
C GLN A 25 43.03 -7.92 13.23
N SER A 26 42.94 -7.12 14.27
CA SER A 26 41.65 -6.62 14.71
C SER A 26 41.09 -5.80 13.55
N GLY A 27 40.30 -6.45 12.71
CA GLY A 27 39.44 -5.74 11.81
C GLY A 27 38.60 -4.79 12.65
N ASP A 28 38.84 -3.49 12.46
CA ASP A 28 37.86 -2.48 12.85
C ASP A 28 36.58 -2.79 12.08
N SER A 29 35.69 -3.60 12.71
CA SER A 29 34.31 -3.64 12.33
C SER A 29 33.78 -2.23 12.66
N LYS A 30 33.57 -1.38 11.62
CA LYS A 30 32.68 -0.23 11.72
C LYS A 30 31.50 -0.67 12.59
N PRO A 31 31.03 0.16 13.53
CA PRO A 31 29.74 -0.07 14.14
C PRO A 31 28.77 -0.25 12.95
N THR A 32 28.13 -1.39 12.85
CA THR A 32 27.10 -1.60 11.86
C THR A 32 25.97 -0.67 12.26
N ASP A 33 25.89 0.51 11.60
CA ASP A 33 24.70 1.34 11.72
C ASP A 33 23.50 0.46 11.42
N ALA A 34 22.43 0.61 12.19
CA ALA A 34 21.21 -0.15 12.01
C ALA A 34 20.76 -0.04 10.54
N PRO A 35 20.28 -1.13 9.92
CA PRO A 35 19.81 -1.08 8.53
C PRO A 35 18.79 0.03 8.33
N SER A 36 18.93 0.74 7.22
CA SER A 36 18.10 1.90 6.88
C SER A 36 17.18 1.55 5.71
N PHE A 37 15.88 1.66 5.92
CA PHE A 37 14.86 1.34 4.93
C PHE A 37 13.99 2.56 4.61
N ALA A 38 13.22 2.47 3.54
CA ALA A 38 12.19 3.44 3.21
C ALA A 38 10.87 2.74 2.84
N TYR A 39 9.78 3.30 3.33
CA TYR A 39 8.41 2.94 2.98
C TYR A 39 7.80 4.10 2.18
N VAL A 40 7.65 3.91 0.87
CA VAL A 40 7.21 4.95 -0.05
C VAL A 40 5.79 4.68 -0.50
N THR A 41 4.88 5.57 -0.16
CA THR A 41 3.45 5.45 -0.49
C THR A 41 3.15 5.97 -1.90
N ASN A 42 1.91 5.84 -2.34
CA ASN A 42 1.44 6.38 -3.62
C ASN A 42 0.72 7.74 -3.50
N GLY A 43 0.63 8.31 -2.30
CA GLY A 43 -0.02 9.58 -2.03
C GLY A 43 -0.15 9.86 -0.54
N ILE A 44 -0.96 10.85 -0.20
CA ILE A 44 -1.29 11.24 1.18
C ILE A 44 -2.74 10.86 1.45
N ASP A 45 -2.96 9.92 2.37
CA ASP A 45 -4.29 9.50 2.84
C ASP A 45 -4.17 8.87 4.24
N PRO A 46 -5.20 8.92 5.10
CA PRO A 46 -5.22 8.25 6.41
C PRO A 46 -4.94 6.75 6.39
N PHE A 47 -5.16 6.07 5.26
CA PHE A 47 -4.73 4.70 5.05
C PHE A 47 -3.22 4.53 5.28
N TRP A 48 -2.43 5.47 4.78
CA TRP A 48 -0.97 5.45 4.91
C TRP A 48 -0.47 5.75 6.32
N ASP A 49 -1.25 6.49 7.12
CA ASP A 49 -0.94 6.70 8.54
C ASP A 49 -1.00 5.38 9.32
N LEU A 50 -1.94 4.49 8.97
CA LEU A 50 -2.02 3.15 9.56
C LEU A 50 -0.88 2.24 9.07
N CYS A 51 -0.48 2.33 7.80
CA CYS A 51 0.72 1.64 7.32
C CYS A 51 1.96 2.12 8.08
N ALA A 52 2.11 3.44 8.26
CA ALA A 52 3.20 4.02 9.04
C ALA A 52 3.21 3.53 10.49
N ALA A 53 2.05 3.32 11.11
CA ALA A 53 1.97 2.70 12.43
C ALA A 53 2.61 1.31 12.45
N GLY A 54 2.31 0.47 11.46
CA GLY A 54 2.95 -0.83 11.29
C GLY A 54 4.47 -0.75 11.09
N VAL A 55 4.92 0.23 10.28
CA VAL A 55 6.36 0.52 10.09
C VAL A 55 7.02 0.83 11.43
N ARG A 56 6.43 1.70 12.27
CA ARG A 56 7.00 2.08 13.58
C ARG A 56 7.10 0.91 14.55
N ILE A 57 6.10 0.02 14.53
CA ILE A 57 6.15 -1.22 15.33
C ILE A 57 7.33 -2.08 14.87
N ALA A 58 7.49 -2.28 13.56
CA ALA A 58 8.56 -3.08 12.99
C ALA A 58 9.96 -2.46 13.21
N GLU A 59 10.11 -1.12 13.09
CA GLU A 59 11.36 -0.43 13.41
C GLU A 59 11.87 -0.77 14.80
N LYS A 60 10.97 -0.72 15.78
CA LYS A 60 11.29 -0.99 17.18
C LYS A 60 11.60 -2.47 17.42
N GLU A 61 10.82 -3.36 16.81
CA GLU A 61 10.99 -4.81 17.01
C GLU A 61 12.26 -5.35 16.36
N PHE A 62 12.59 -4.85 15.14
CA PHE A 62 13.72 -5.35 14.36
C PHE A 62 14.99 -4.48 14.48
N GLU A 63 14.96 -3.45 15.32
CA GLU A 63 16.09 -2.52 15.53
C GLU A 63 16.62 -1.93 14.21
N VAL A 64 15.73 -1.43 13.37
CA VAL A 64 16.03 -0.80 12.07
C VAL A 64 15.53 0.64 12.05
N SER A 65 15.99 1.45 11.09
CA SER A 65 15.41 2.76 10.81
C SER A 65 14.60 2.73 9.51
N CYS A 66 13.48 3.46 9.44
CA CYS A 66 12.69 3.54 8.23
C CYS A 66 12.12 4.94 8.00
N GLU A 67 12.42 5.53 6.83
CA GLU A 67 11.76 6.77 6.38
C GLU A 67 10.40 6.43 5.74
N VAL A 68 9.29 7.00 6.24
CA VAL A 68 8.00 6.93 5.58
C VAL A 68 7.81 8.16 4.71
N LEU A 69 7.65 7.98 3.40
CA LEU A 69 7.56 9.06 2.42
C LEU A 69 6.22 9.01 1.67
N MET A 70 5.48 10.13 1.72
CA MET A 70 4.16 10.28 1.10
C MET A 70 4.21 11.34 -0.01
N PRO A 71 4.25 10.95 -1.30
CA PRO A 71 4.41 11.90 -2.40
C PRO A 71 3.13 12.73 -2.61
N PRO A 72 3.17 14.08 -2.44
CA PRO A 72 1.97 14.91 -2.55
C PRO A 72 1.52 15.18 -3.99
N LYS A 73 2.41 15.03 -4.97
CA LYS A 73 2.14 15.37 -6.39
C LYS A 73 2.30 14.18 -7.34
N GLY A 74 2.06 12.97 -6.84
CA GLY A 74 2.05 11.76 -7.67
C GLY A 74 3.43 11.28 -8.13
N VAL A 75 3.49 10.72 -9.35
CA VAL A 75 4.65 9.99 -9.89
C VAL A 75 5.95 10.80 -9.85
N VAL A 76 5.89 12.10 -10.16
CA VAL A 76 7.10 12.96 -10.21
C VAL A 76 7.73 13.11 -8.83
N ASP A 77 6.91 13.36 -7.81
CA ASP A 77 7.42 13.46 -6.44
C ASP A 77 7.89 12.11 -5.90
N GLN A 78 7.15 11.04 -6.20
CA GLN A 78 7.56 9.68 -5.80
C GLN A 78 8.94 9.32 -6.38
N LYS A 79 9.16 9.60 -7.67
CA LYS A 79 10.46 9.40 -8.32
C LYS A 79 11.56 10.21 -7.63
N ARG A 80 11.36 11.51 -7.43
CA ARG A 80 12.33 12.39 -6.77
C ARG A 80 12.68 11.94 -5.34
N MET A 81 11.70 11.47 -4.58
CA MET A 81 11.91 10.93 -3.24
C MET A 81 12.80 9.68 -3.28
N MET A 82 12.53 8.74 -4.20
CA MET A 82 13.35 7.53 -4.33
C MET A 82 14.76 7.85 -4.84
N GLU A 83 14.94 8.78 -5.77
CA GLU A 83 16.27 9.26 -6.20
C GLU A 83 17.07 9.83 -5.01
N ALA A 84 16.42 10.59 -4.13
CA ALA A 84 17.07 11.11 -2.91
C ALA A 84 17.45 10.00 -1.92
N LEU A 85 16.64 8.94 -1.79
CA LEU A 85 16.97 7.77 -0.98
C LEU A 85 18.20 7.03 -1.54
N LEU A 86 18.27 6.81 -2.85
CA LEU A 86 19.44 6.19 -3.48
C LEU A 86 20.71 7.02 -3.24
N ALA A 87 20.62 8.34 -3.34
CA ALA A 87 21.75 9.23 -3.08
C ALA A 87 22.23 9.19 -1.60
N LYS A 88 21.35 8.83 -0.65
CA LYS A 88 21.70 8.60 0.76
C LYS A 88 22.30 7.21 1.02
N GLY A 89 22.23 6.29 0.06
CA GLY A 89 22.68 4.91 0.23
C GLY A 89 21.74 4.06 1.07
N ILE A 90 20.43 4.20 0.84
CA ILE A 90 19.39 3.41 1.52
C ILE A 90 19.55 1.90 1.27
N ASP A 91 19.38 1.06 2.27
CA ASP A 91 19.58 -0.40 2.18
C ASP A 91 18.39 -1.13 1.52
N GLY A 92 17.19 -0.54 1.60
CA GLY A 92 16.02 -1.14 0.97
C GLY A 92 14.82 -0.20 0.89
N VAL A 93 14.00 -0.42 -0.12
CA VAL A 93 12.78 0.37 -0.40
C VAL A 93 11.58 -0.55 -0.58
N ALA A 94 10.51 -0.28 0.18
CA ALA A 94 9.16 -0.80 -0.06
C ALA A 94 8.33 0.31 -0.69
N VAL A 95 7.88 0.15 -1.93
CA VAL A 95 7.14 1.19 -2.66
C VAL A 95 5.77 0.71 -3.12
N SER A 96 4.76 1.59 -3.04
CA SER A 96 3.48 1.44 -3.73
C SER A 96 3.52 2.22 -5.05
N PRO A 97 3.76 1.58 -6.21
CA PRO A 97 3.84 2.27 -7.50
C PRO A 97 2.53 2.96 -7.88
N ILE A 98 2.61 4.20 -8.37
CA ILE A 98 1.44 4.97 -8.81
C ILE A 98 1.03 4.56 -10.24
N ASP A 99 2.00 4.28 -11.10
CA ASP A 99 1.83 3.89 -12.49
C ASP A 99 2.86 2.79 -12.82
N ALA A 100 2.45 1.55 -12.57
CA ALA A 100 3.34 0.40 -12.66
C ALA A 100 4.00 0.24 -14.04
N ASP A 101 3.25 0.45 -15.11
CA ASP A 101 3.75 0.26 -16.48
C ASP A 101 4.79 1.33 -16.84
N ASN A 102 4.51 2.60 -16.58
CA ASN A 102 5.42 3.70 -16.91
C ASN A 102 6.59 3.85 -15.92
N GLN A 103 6.43 3.39 -14.68
CA GLN A 103 7.49 3.44 -13.67
C GLN A 103 8.46 2.24 -13.73
N THR A 104 8.13 1.15 -14.43
CA THR A 104 8.97 -0.06 -14.50
C THR A 104 10.44 0.21 -14.83
N PRO A 105 10.84 1.05 -15.81
CA PRO A 105 12.25 1.32 -16.08
C PRO A 105 12.98 1.94 -14.89
N PHE A 106 12.35 2.89 -14.21
CA PHE A 106 12.92 3.52 -13.02
C PHE A 106 12.98 2.57 -11.82
N LEU A 107 11.95 1.75 -11.60
CA LEU A 107 11.95 0.74 -10.55
C LEU A 107 13.09 -0.30 -10.77
N ASN A 108 13.40 -0.63 -12.01
CA ASN A 108 14.53 -1.49 -12.34
C ASN A 108 15.88 -0.83 -12.01
N GLU A 109 15.99 0.49 -12.23
CA GLU A 109 17.16 1.26 -11.79
C GLU A 109 17.31 1.23 -10.26
N VAL A 110 16.21 1.45 -9.52
CA VAL A 110 16.20 1.33 -8.05
C VAL A 110 16.64 -0.07 -7.61
N ALA A 111 16.09 -1.12 -8.21
CA ALA A 111 16.42 -2.51 -7.89
C ALA A 111 17.90 -2.88 -8.18
N THR A 112 18.60 -2.13 -9.04
CA THR A 112 20.03 -2.31 -9.29
C THR A 112 20.89 -1.75 -8.16
N ASN A 113 20.37 -0.75 -7.43
CA ASN A 113 21.13 0.01 -6.44
C ASN A 113 20.76 -0.34 -4.98
N THR A 114 19.61 -0.92 -4.74
CA THR A 114 19.15 -1.29 -3.39
C THR A 114 18.13 -2.43 -3.42
N ILE A 115 17.80 -2.99 -2.26
CA ILE A 115 16.69 -3.96 -2.13
C ILE A 115 15.39 -3.25 -2.50
N LEU A 116 14.67 -3.80 -3.49
CA LEU A 116 13.36 -3.29 -3.91
C LEU A 116 12.27 -4.33 -3.71
N ILE A 117 11.24 -3.96 -2.96
CA ILE A 117 9.97 -4.67 -2.88
C ILE A 117 8.83 -3.72 -3.21
N THR A 118 7.71 -4.24 -3.68
CA THR A 118 6.47 -3.47 -3.85
C THR A 118 5.47 -3.81 -2.75
N GLN A 119 4.60 -2.88 -2.40
CA GLN A 119 3.54 -3.08 -1.44
C GLN A 119 2.25 -2.35 -1.87
N ASP A 120 1.08 -2.80 -1.43
CA ASP A 120 -0.26 -2.28 -1.78
C ASP A 120 -0.57 -2.33 -3.29
N ALA A 121 0.09 -1.53 -4.10
CA ALA A 121 0.08 -1.65 -5.55
C ALA A 121 1.35 -2.36 -6.04
N ASP A 122 1.23 -3.16 -7.09
CA ASP A 122 2.34 -3.94 -7.62
C ASP A 122 2.83 -3.42 -8.99
N ALA A 123 4.10 -3.70 -9.30
CA ALA A 123 4.72 -3.53 -10.60
C ALA A 123 5.37 -4.86 -11.04
N PRO A 124 4.58 -5.86 -11.44
CA PRO A 124 5.07 -7.23 -11.66
C PRO A 124 6.08 -7.37 -12.80
N LYS A 125 6.17 -6.38 -13.70
CA LYS A 125 7.16 -6.32 -14.79
C LYS A 125 8.51 -5.74 -14.35
N SER A 126 8.60 -5.20 -13.12
CA SER A 126 9.84 -4.67 -12.56
C SER A 126 10.71 -5.77 -11.95
N ASN A 127 11.98 -5.44 -11.69
CA ASN A 127 12.93 -6.31 -11.01
C ASN A 127 12.75 -6.31 -9.48
N ARG A 128 11.56 -6.01 -8.97
CA ARG A 128 11.26 -6.13 -7.55
C ARG A 128 11.44 -7.58 -7.08
N LEU A 129 11.89 -7.75 -5.84
CA LEU A 129 12.09 -9.09 -5.28
C LEU A 129 10.76 -9.77 -4.91
N CYS A 130 9.83 -9.02 -4.31
CA CYS A 130 8.48 -9.51 -4.03
C CYS A 130 7.48 -8.36 -3.94
N TYR A 131 6.21 -8.72 -4.00
CA TYR A 131 5.06 -7.89 -3.65
C TYR A 131 4.51 -8.32 -2.30
N ILE A 132 4.15 -7.34 -1.45
CA ILE A 132 3.48 -7.57 -0.17
C ILE A 132 2.15 -6.85 -0.20
N GLY A 133 1.06 -7.59 -0.04
CA GLY A 133 -0.26 -6.99 -0.01
C GLY A 133 -1.39 -7.95 -0.26
N THR A 134 -2.58 -7.40 -0.36
CA THR A 134 -3.81 -8.14 -0.61
C THR A 134 -3.86 -8.68 -2.04
N ASN A 135 -4.42 -9.85 -2.22
CA ASN A 135 -4.88 -10.29 -3.53
C ASN A 135 -6.11 -9.47 -3.92
N ASN A 136 -5.86 -8.40 -4.67
CA ASN A 136 -6.88 -7.40 -4.99
C ASN A 136 -8.01 -7.95 -5.84
N TYR A 137 -7.78 -8.99 -6.66
CA TYR A 137 -8.84 -9.65 -7.41
C TYR A 137 -9.77 -10.45 -6.50
N LYS A 138 -9.23 -11.27 -5.58
CA LYS A 138 -10.04 -11.98 -4.57
C LYS A 138 -10.80 -11.02 -3.65
N ALA A 139 -10.15 -9.94 -3.23
CA ALA A 139 -10.77 -8.90 -2.41
C ALA A 139 -11.92 -8.18 -3.16
N GLY A 140 -11.74 -7.94 -4.46
CA GLY A 140 -12.82 -7.45 -5.33
C GLY A 140 -13.98 -8.44 -5.45
N ARG A 141 -13.69 -9.74 -5.53
CA ARG A 141 -14.73 -10.79 -5.50
C ARG A 141 -15.51 -10.77 -4.18
N ALA A 142 -14.81 -10.71 -3.06
CA ALA A 142 -15.45 -10.60 -1.74
C ALA A 142 -16.32 -9.33 -1.60
N LEU A 143 -15.88 -8.21 -2.19
CA LEU A 143 -16.70 -7.00 -2.28
C LEU A 143 -17.96 -7.23 -3.14
N GLY A 144 -17.84 -7.97 -4.24
CA GLY A 144 -18.99 -8.38 -5.04
C GLY A 144 -19.98 -9.26 -4.26
N GLU A 145 -19.50 -10.20 -3.43
CA GLU A 145 -20.34 -10.98 -2.51
C GLU A 145 -21.04 -10.08 -1.47
N LEU A 146 -20.33 -9.09 -0.94
CA LEU A 146 -20.90 -8.10 -0.03
C LEU A 146 -22.01 -7.29 -0.71
N VAL A 147 -21.85 -6.91 -1.98
CA VAL A 147 -22.90 -6.27 -2.78
C VAL A 147 -24.10 -7.20 -2.95
N LYS A 148 -23.87 -8.48 -3.26
CA LYS A 148 -24.95 -9.48 -3.38
C LYS A 148 -25.76 -9.61 -2.08
N SER A 149 -25.09 -9.53 -0.93
CA SER A 149 -25.77 -9.55 0.37
C SER A 149 -26.55 -8.25 0.65
N ALA A 150 -26.05 -7.11 0.17
CA ALA A 150 -26.69 -5.80 0.35
C ALA A 150 -27.98 -5.64 -0.49
N ILE A 151 -27.99 -6.20 -1.70
CA ILE A 151 -29.10 -6.15 -2.67
C ILE A 151 -29.42 -7.56 -3.21
N PRO A 152 -29.96 -8.45 -2.36
CA PRO A 152 -30.15 -9.88 -2.72
C PRO A 152 -31.09 -10.10 -3.89
N ASP A 153 -31.95 -9.15 -4.23
CA ASP A 153 -32.86 -9.22 -5.38
C ASP A 153 -32.20 -8.81 -6.70
N GLY A 154 -30.94 -8.35 -6.67
CA GLY A 154 -30.24 -7.84 -7.82
C GLY A 154 -30.47 -6.37 -8.09
N GLY A 155 -30.06 -5.90 -9.27
CA GLY A 155 -30.28 -4.52 -9.72
C GLY A 155 -29.02 -3.81 -10.23
N GLU A 156 -29.16 -2.51 -10.40
CA GLU A 156 -28.12 -1.64 -10.96
C GLU A 156 -27.03 -1.30 -9.93
N VAL A 157 -25.78 -1.47 -10.32
CA VAL A 157 -24.58 -1.22 -9.50
C VAL A 157 -23.65 -0.24 -10.22
N MET A 158 -23.20 0.79 -9.51
CA MET A 158 -22.21 1.75 -10.00
C MET A 158 -20.90 1.62 -9.22
N ILE A 159 -19.77 1.58 -9.92
CA ILE A 159 -18.43 1.48 -9.32
C ILE A 159 -17.75 2.85 -9.32
N PHE A 160 -17.06 3.21 -8.21
CA PHE A 160 -16.31 4.45 -8.03
C PHE A 160 -14.87 4.13 -7.64
N VAL A 161 -13.91 4.80 -8.26
CA VAL A 161 -12.48 4.56 -8.03
C VAL A 161 -11.64 5.79 -8.39
N GLY A 162 -10.47 5.93 -7.79
CA GLY A 162 -9.56 7.03 -8.09
C GLY A 162 -9.04 6.99 -9.52
N ARG A 163 -8.28 5.92 -9.85
CA ARG A 163 -7.65 5.73 -11.16
C ARG A 163 -7.60 4.25 -11.53
N LEU A 164 -7.70 3.97 -12.82
CA LEU A 164 -7.58 2.61 -13.38
C LEU A 164 -6.18 2.31 -13.97
N GLU A 165 -5.24 3.25 -13.89
CA GLU A 165 -3.83 3.00 -14.18
C GLU A 165 -3.16 2.12 -13.12
N GLN A 166 -3.65 2.17 -11.88
CA GLN A 166 -3.18 1.32 -10.79
C GLN A 166 -3.68 -0.12 -10.95
N LEU A 167 -2.77 -1.09 -10.81
CA LEU A 167 -3.11 -2.50 -11.00
C LEU A 167 -4.11 -3.00 -9.95
N ASN A 168 -3.96 -2.59 -8.68
CA ASN A 168 -4.89 -2.94 -7.60
C ASN A 168 -6.32 -2.47 -7.90
N ALA A 169 -6.49 -1.24 -8.43
CA ALA A 169 -7.79 -0.70 -8.82
C ALA A 169 -8.45 -1.55 -9.92
N ARG A 170 -7.68 -1.92 -10.96
CA ARG A 170 -8.17 -2.80 -12.03
C ARG A 170 -8.56 -4.18 -11.52
N GLN A 171 -7.75 -4.76 -10.63
CA GLN A 171 -8.03 -6.07 -10.04
C GLN A 171 -9.26 -6.05 -9.14
N ARG A 172 -9.43 -5.05 -8.27
CA ARG A 172 -10.64 -4.87 -7.44
C ARG A 172 -11.89 -4.74 -8.30
N ARG A 173 -11.82 -3.83 -9.31
CA ARG A 173 -12.92 -3.63 -10.26
C ARG A 173 -13.31 -4.94 -10.96
N GLN A 174 -12.33 -5.65 -11.50
CA GLN A 174 -12.61 -6.90 -12.21
C GLN A 174 -13.18 -7.96 -11.27
N GLY A 175 -12.66 -8.08 -10.05
CA GLY A 175 -13.20 -8.99 -9.05
C GLY A 175 -14.68 -8.72 -8.76
N VAL A 176 -15.07 -7.45 -8.56
CA VAL A 176 -16.48 -7.05 -8.37
C VAL A 176 -17.34 -7.44 -9.58
N ILE A 177 -16.88 -7.10 -10.79
CA ILE A 177 -17.60 -7.40 -12.03
C ILE A 177 -17.79 -8.92 -12.18
N ASP A 178 -16.72 -9.69 -12.06
CA ASP A 178 -16.77 -11.14 -12.24
C ASP A 178 -17.67 -11.81 -11.20
N GLU A 179 -17.64 -11.32 -9.95
CA GLU A 179 -18.54 -11.83 -8.92
C GLU A 179 -20.00 -11.53 -9.22
N LEU A 180 -20.33 -10.29 -9.51
CA LEU A 180 -21.71 -9.88 -9.79
C LEU A 180 -22.27 -10.59 -11.04
N LEU A 181 -21.44 -10.83 -12.04
CA LEU A 181 -21.85 -11.48 -13.29
C LEU A 181 -21.72 -13.01 -13.26
N ASN A 182 -21.44 -13.61 -12.10
CA ASN A 182 -21.26 -15.06 -11.91
C ASN A 182 -20.23 -15.68 -12.86
N ARG A 183 -19.15 -14.93 -13.16
CA ARG A 183 -18.01 -15.43 -13.94
C ARG A 183 -17.09 -16.29 -13.07
N PRO A 184 -16.39 -17.28 -13.65
CA PRO A 184 -15.47 -18.13 -12.88
C PRO A 184 -14.32 -17.33 -12.26
N MET A 185 -13.77 -17.86 -11.15
CA MET A 185 -12.55 -17.33 -10.54
C MET A 185 -11.37 -17.40 -11.53
N GLN A 186 -10.53 -16.38 -11.53
CA GLN A 186 -9.31 -16.34 -12.32
C GLN A 186 -8.08 -16.34 -11.39
N GLU A 187 -6.96 -16.89 -11.84
CA GLU A 187 -5.69 -16.76 -11.16
C GLU A 187 -5.17 -15.32 -11.28
N LEU A 188 -4.49 -14.83 -10.23
CA LEU A 188 -4.12 -13.41 -10.10
C LEU A 188 -3.27 -12.91 -11.27
N ASP A 189 -2.36 -13.72 -11.78
CA ASP A 189 -1.46 -13.42 -12.90
C ASP A 189 -2.12 -13.58 -14.28
N GLN A 190 -3.34 -14.12 -14.33
CA GLN A 190 -4.10 -14.39 -15.56
C GLN A 190 -5.39 -13.58 -15.64
N VAL A 191 -5.63 -12.64 -14.72
CA VAL A 191 -6.87 -11.84 -14.70
C VAL A 191 -7.02 -11.07 -16.00
N LYS A 192 -8.11 -11.35 -16.70
CA LYS A 192 -8.54 -10.63 -17.91
C LYS A 192 -9.43 -9.48 -17.49
N PHE A 193 -9.06 -8.28 -17.88
CA PHE A 193 -9.79 -7.06 -17.53
C PHE A 193 -10.79 -6.69 -18.62
N ASP A 194 -12.04 -6.42 -18.21
CA ASP A 194 -12.99 -5.74 -19.08
C ASP A 194 -12.48 -4.33 -19.42
N SER A 195 -12.85 -3.84 -20.60
CA SER A 195 -12.51 -2.48 -21.01
C SER A 195 -12.89 -1.48 -19.92
N VAL A 196 -12.05 -0.46 -19.74
CA VAL A 196 -12.31 0.63 -18.78
C VAL A 196 -13.57 1.42 -19.14
N ASP A 197 -13.91 1.46 -20.43
CA ASP A 197 -15.09 2.16 -20.97
C ASP A 197 -16.33 1.25 -21.07
N ALA A 198 -16.22 0.00 -20.58
CA ALA A 198 -17.35 -0.93 -20.62
C ALA A 198 -18.47 -0.46 -19.71
N THR A 199 -19.68 -0.38 -20.26
CA THR A 199 -20.90 0.02 -19.53
C THR A 199 -22.01 -1.02 -19.68
N ASN A 200 -22.96 -1.02 -18.74
CA ASN A 200 -24.12 -1.91 -18.72
C ASN A 200 -23.72 -3.39 -18.88
N LEU A 201 -22.67 -3.80 -18.15
CA LEU A 201 -22.21 -5.18 -18.17
C LEU A 201 -23.25 -6.08 -17.50
N THR A 202 -23.63 -7.13 -18.21
CA THR A 202 -24.64 -8.13 -17.79
C THR A 202 -24.16 -9.54 -18.11
N SER A 203 -24.87 -10.52 -17.58
CA SER A 203 -24.72 -11.95 -17.90
C SER A 203 -26.09 -12.62 -17.79
N ASP A 204 -26.37 -13.60 -18.64
CA ASP A 204 -27.63 -14.35 -18.61
C ASP A 204 -27.87 -15.11 -17.29
N SER A 205 -26.78 -15.41 -16.57
CA SER A 205 -26.79 -16.06 -15.25
C SER A 205 -26.88 -15.11 -14.07
N SER A 206 -26.95 -13.78 -14.32
CA SER A 206 -26.89 -12.75 -13.29
C SER A 206 -28.13 -11.86 -13.30
N LYS A 207 -28.51 -11.40 -12.11
CA LYS A 207 -29.56 -10.40 -11.89
C LYS A 207 -28.99 -8.99 -11.61
N TYR A 208 -27.67 -8.83 -11.73
CA TYR A 208 -26.97 -7.56 -11.52
C TYR A 208 -26.57 -6.95 -12.86
N ILE A 209 -26.60 -5.62 -12.89
CA ILE A 209 -26.13 -4.80 -14.01
C ILE A 209 -25.04 -3.89 -13.48
N VAL A 210 -23.80 -4.05 -13.96
CA VAL A 210 -22.73 -3.11 -13.65
C VAL A 210 -22.79 -1.98 -14.67
N LEU A 211 -23.32 -0.84 -14.24
CA LEU A 211 -23.65 0.30 -15.12
C LEU A 211 -22.41 0.94 -15.75
N ASP A 212 -21.43 1.26 -14.89
CA ASP A 212 -20.23 1.99 -15.30
C ASP A 212 -19.19 1.99 -14.16
N THR A 213 -17.98 2.46 -14.46
CA THR A 213 -16.95 2.77 -13.47
C THR A 213 -16.58 4.25 -13.57
N ARG A 214 -16.82 5.01 -12.48
CA ARG A 214 -16.53 6.45 -12.41
C ARG A 214 -15.19 6.70 -11.76
N THR A 215 -14.29 7.36 -12.50
CA THR A 215 -12.97 7.78 -11.99
C THR A 215 -12.99 9.24 -11.56
N ASP A 216 -12.24 9.57 -10.51
CA ASP A 216 -12.20 10.90 -9.91
C ASP A 216 -10.79 11.52 -9.83
N ASN A 217 -9.74 10.76 -10.19
CA ASN A 217 -8.34 11.18 -10.13
C ASN A 217 -7.87 11.62 -8.71
N PHE A 218 -8.39 10.98 -7.65
CA PHE A 218 -8.16 11.31 -6.24
C PHE A 218 -8.74 12.67 -5.81
N ASP A 219 -9.64 13.25 -6.59
CA ASP A 219 -10.39 14.45 -6.24
C ASP A 219 -11.67 14.05 -5.49
N LYS A 220 -11.68 14.31 -4.17
CA LYS A 220 -12.81 13.94 -3.29
C LYS A 220 -14.11 14.71 -3.66
N ALA A 221 -14.00 15.95 -4.14
CA ALA A 221 -15.17 16.70 -4.60
C ALA A 221 -15.75 16.07 -5.88
N LYS A 222 -14.89 15.66 -6.80
CA LYS A 222 -15.31 14.94 -8.00
C LYS A 222 -15.88 13.56 -7.67
N ALA A 223 -15.33 12.84 -6.69
CA ALA A 223 -15.89 11.56 -6.24
C ALA A 223 -17.35 11.73 -5.79
N LYS A 224 -17.65 12.76 -4.98
CA LYS A 224 -19.00 13.09 -4.57
C LYS A 224 -19.90 13.50 -5.74
N SER A 225 -19.44 14.39 -6.62
CA SER A 225 -20.18 14.80 -7.82
C SER A 225 -20.49 13.61 -8.74
N ASN A 226 -19.57 12.68 -8.91
CA ASN A 226 -19.81 11.43 -9.66
C ASN A 226 -20.97 10.61 -9.06
N ALA A 227 -21.09 10.55 -7.73
CA ALA A 227 -22.20 9.87 -7.06
C ALA A 227 -23.54 10.59 -7.26
N GLU A 228 -23.56 11.92 -7.16
CA GLU A 228 -24.74 12.76 -7.42
C GLU A 228 -25.22 12.61 -8.87
N ASP A 229 -24.32 12.68 -9.84
CA ASP A 229 -24.58 12.49 -11.26
C ASP A 229 -25.15 11.09 -11.53
N SER A 230 -24.60 10.06 -10.88
CA SER A 230 -25.08 8.68 -11.02
C SER A 230 -26.51 8.54 -10.54
N MET A 231 -26.88 9.11 -9.39
CA MET A 231 -28.26 9.12 -8.89
C MET A 231 -29.21 9.92 -9.76
N THR A 232 -28.71 10.94 -10.44
CA THR A 232 -29.50 11.76 -11.36
C THR A 232 -29.77 11.01 -12.65
N LYS A 233 -28.78 10.32 -13.19
CA LYS A 233 -28.86 9.60 -14.48
C LYS A 233 -29.57 8.25 -14.35
N TYR A 234 -29.31 7.49 -13.28
CA TYR A 234 -29.80 6.12 -13.10
C TYR A 234 -30.81 6.08 -11.95
N LYS A 235 -32.10 6.06 -12.29
CA LYS A 235 -33.20 6.15 -11.29
C LYS A 235 -33.41 4.85 -10.52
N ASP A 236 -32.99 3.72 -11.10
CA ASP A 236 -33.12 2.39 -10.53
C ASP A 236 -31.81 1.91 -9.84
N LEU A 237 -30.82 2.79 -9.68
CA LEU A 237 -29.56 2.50 -9.01
C LEU A 237 -29.78 1.95 -7.59
N LYS A 238 -29.30 0.74 -7.32
CA LYS A 238 -29.47 0.01 -6.05
C LYS A 238 -28.24 0.04 -5.15
N CYS A 239 -27.04 0.03 -5.74
CA CYS A 239 -25.81 -0.02 -4.97
C CYS A 239 -24.69 0.83 -5.58
N MET A 240 -23.98 1.54 -4.72
CA MET A 240 -22.72 2.23 -5.03
C MET A 240 -21.57 1.47 -4.39
N VAL A 241 -20.52 1.20 -5.17
CA VAL A 241 -19.35 0.43 -4.77
C VAL A 241 -18.11 1.31 -4.86
N GLY A 242 -17.51 1.65 -3.73
CA GLY A 242 -16.28 2.41 -3.68
C GLY A 242 -15.06 1.51 -3.55
N LEU A 243 -14.08 1.64 -4.45
CA LEU A 243 -12.90 0.77 -4.47
C LEU A 243 -11.67 1.34 -3.73
N PHE A 244 -11.70 2.61 -3.34
CA PHE A 244 -10.68 3.28 -2.54
C PHE A 244 -11.29 3.90 -1.29
N ALA A 245 -10.48 4.09 -0.26
CA ALA A 245 -10.88 4.48 1.08
C ALA A 245 -11.86 5.68 1.14
N TYR A 246 -11.68 6.69 0.30
CA TYR A 246 -12.49 7.92 0.30
C TYR A 246 -13.75 7.84 -0.59
N ASN A 247 -13.85 6.86 -1.49
CA ASN A 247 -15.01 6.74 -2.39
C ASN A 247 -16.31 6.42 -1.63
N PRO A 248 -16.36 5.42 -0.71
CA PRO A 248 -17.59 5.12 0.01
C PRO A 248 -18.10 6.29 0.87
N PRO A 249 -17.28 7.03 1.66
CA PRO A 249 -17.71 8.25 2.32
C PRO A 249 -18.31 9.28 1.38
N ALA A 250 -17.69 9.52 0.22
CA ALA A 250 -18.22 10.47 -0.77
C ALA A 250 -19.59 10.04 -1.32
N CYS A 251 -19.78 8.73 -1.57
CA CYS A 251 -21.08 8.18 -1.98
C CYS A 251 -22.14 8.34 -0.88
N ILE A 252 -21.79 8.08 0.38
CA ILE A 252 -22.70 8.22 1.53
C ILE A 252 -23.15 9.69 1.69
N ASP A 253 -22.23 10.64 1.57
CA ASP A 253 -22.54 12.07 1.66
C ASP A 253 -23.51 12.49 0.54
N ALA A 254 -23.27 12.06 -0.69
CA ALA A 254 -24.16 12.33 -1.81
C ALA A 254 -25.57 11.73 -1.59
N ILE A 255 -25.65 10.49 -1.11
CA ILE A 255 -26.91 9.81 -0.81
C ILE A 255 -27.68 10.50 0.32
N LYS A 256 -26.97 10.95 1.36
CA LYS A 256 -27.51 11.72 2.49
C LYS A 256 -28.15 13.02 2.03
N GLU A 257 -27.43 13.82 1.25
CA GLU A 257 -27.92 15.10 0.73
C GLU A 257 -29.11 14.93 -0.24
N ALA A 258 -29.13 13.82 -0.97
CA ALA A 258 -30.28 13.48 -1.82
C ALA A 258 -31.49 12.89 -1.06
N ASN A 259 -31.42 12.73 0.28
CA ASN A 259 -32.43 12.06 1.12
C ASN A 259 -32.76 10.62 0.65
N LYS A 260 -31.74 9.87 0.21
CA LYS A 260 -31.88 8.49 -0.32
C LYS A 260 -31.23 7.43 0.58
N LEU A 261 -30.90 7.76 1.84
CA LEU A 261 -30.41 6.76 2.79
C LEU A 261 -31.39 5.59 2.92
N GLY A 262 -30.85 4.37 2.90
CA GLY A 262 -31.62 3.13 2.91
C GLY A 262 -32.20 2.71 1.56
N GLN A 263 -32.35 3.62 0.59
CA GLN A 263 -32.83 3.31 -0.77
C GLN A 263 -31.70 2.81 -1.68
N ILE A 264 -30.51 3.42 -1.54
CA ILE A 264 -29.28 3.04 -2.26
C ILE A 264 -28.29 2.51 -1.23
N LYS A 265 -27.80 1.29 -1.45
CA LYS A 265 -26.80 0.67 -0.58
C LYS A 265 -25.40 1.15 -0.94
N VAL A 266 -24.49 1.13 0.04
CA VAL A 266 -23.07 1.43 -0.16
C VAL A 266 -22.24 0.27 0.35
N CYS A 267 -21.36 -0.26 -0.49
CA CYS A 267 -20.31 -1.21 -0.13
C CYS A 267 -18.95 -0.59 -0.46
N GLY A 268 -17.95 -0.83 0.38
CA GLY A 268 -16.71 -0.11 0.29
C GLY A 268 -15.44 -0.93 0.34
N PHE A 269 -14.34 -0.21 0.25
CA PHE A 269 -12.99 -0.69 0.46
C PHE A 269 -12.30 0.20 1.48
N ASP A 270 -11.38 -0.39 2.23
CA ASP A 270 -10.62 0.24 3.30
C ASP A 270 -11.44 0.64 4.54
N GLU A 271 -10.83 1.35 5.49
CA GLU A 271 -11.35 1.52 6.84
C GLU A 271 -11.35 2.97 7.32
N GLN A 272 -11.71 3.93 6.47
CA GLN A 272 -11.87 5.32 6.93
C GLN A 272 -12.94 5.42 8.03
N ASP A 273 -12.68 6.23 9.06
CA ASP A 273 -13.58 6.37 10.21
C ASP A 273 -15.01 6.74 9.82
N ALA A 274 -15.17 7.60 8.80
CA ALA A 274 -16.48 7.97 8.28
C ALA A 274 -17.26 6.76 7.71
N LEU A 275 -16.54 5.82 7.05
CA LEU A 275 -17.16 4.59 6.55
C LEU A 275 -17.49 3.63 7.68
N LEU A 276 -16.58 3.44 8.64
CA LEU A 276 -16.81 2.58 9.80
C LEU A 276 -18.00 3.07 10.64
N GLN A 277 -18.10 4.40 10.85
CA GLN A 277 -19.25 5.01 11.50
C GLN A 277 -20.56 4.74 10.73
N ALA A 278 -20.53 4.89 9.41
CA ALA A 278 -21.70 4.63 8.58
C ALA A 278 -22.12 3.15 8.58
N ILE A 279 -21.17 2.22 8.70
CA ILE A 279 -21.47 0.80 8.87
C ILE A 279 -22.14 0.54 10.22
N ALA A 280 -21.59 1.10 11.30
CA ALA A 280 -22.17 0.99 12.65
C ALA A 280 -23.59 1.56 12.71
N GLU A 281 -23.88 2.66 12.01
CA GLU A 281 -25.19 3.31 11.90
C GLU A 281 -26.15 2.61 10.91
N GLY A 282 -25.70 1.63 10.14
CA GLY A 282 -26.49 0.96 9.09
C GLY A 282 -26.68 1.78 7.81
N HIS A 283 -25.93 2.84 7.62
CA HIS A 283 -25.95 3.70 6.43
C HIS A 283 -25.07 3.13 5.29
N ALA A 284 -24.06 2.33 5.61
CA ALA A 284 -23.30 1.50 4.68
C ALA A 284 -23.46 0.03 5.04
N HIS A 285 -23.39 -0.86 4.05
CA HIS A 285 -23.58 -2.30 4.27
C HIS A 285 -22.33 -2.96 4.84
N GLY A 286 -21.15 -2.55 4.35
CA GLY A 286 -19.86 -3.05 4.82
C GLY A 286 -18.72 -2.62 3.94
N THR A 287 -17.52 -3.10 4.27
CA THR A 287 -16.28 -2.81 3.57
C THR A 287 -15.32 -3.99 3.57
N ILE A 288 -14.35 -3.96 2.65
CA ILE A 288 -13.20 -4.86 2.65
C ILE A 288 -12.01 -4.09 3.24
N SER A 289 -11.54 -4.49 4.41
CA SER A 289 -10.34 -3.93 5.03
C SER A 289 -9.11 -4.73 4.62
N GLN A 290 -8.07 -4.01 4.23
CA GLN A 290 -6.75 -4.58 3.90
C GLN A 290 -5.83 -4.68 5.11
N GLN A 291 -6.24 -4.22 6.28
CA GLN A 291 -5.42 -4.18 7.50
C GLN A 291 -4.08 -3.45 7.26
N PRO A 292 -4.08 -2.15 6.95
CA PRO A 292 -2.90 -1.43 6.44
C PRO A 292 -1.68 -1.45 7.38
N TRP A 293 -1.85 -1.62 8.68
CA TRP A 293 -0.74 -1.80 9.62
C TRP A 293 0.11 -3.05 9.30
N GLU A 294 -0.50 -4.13 8.78
CA GLU A 294 0.23 -5.33 8.36
C GLU A 294 1.13 -5.03 7.14
N TYR A 295 0.70 -4.13 6.26
CA TYR A 295 1.52 -3.73 5.10
C TYR A 295 2.83 -3.08 5.54
N GLY A 296 2.74 -2.14 6.49
CA GLY A 296 3.91 -1.48 7.04
C GLY A 296 4.83 -2.47 7.75
N TYR A 297 4.27 -3.25 8.67
CA TYR A 297 5.01 -4.20 9.49
C TYR A 297 5.70 -5.29 8.63
N GLU A 298 4.96 -6.01 7.80
CA GLU A 298 5.51 -7.10 6.99
C GLU A 298 6.48 -6.61 5.90
N SER A 299 6.31 -5.37 5.39
CA SER A 299 7.28 -4.78 4.47
C SER A 299 8.64 -4.58 5.12
N ILE A 300 8.70 -4.03 6.32
CA ILE A 300 9.97 -3.80 7.03
C ILE A 300 10.60 -5.10 7.45
N LYS A 301 9.81 -6.04 7.96
CA LYS A 301 10.25 -7.41 8.29
C LYS A 301 10.86 -8.12 7.07
N MET A 302 10.24 -8.00 5.90
CA MET A 302 10.74 -8.59 4.67
C MET A 302 12.05 -7.93 4.22
N LEU A 303 12.13 -6.60 4.22
CA LEU A 303 13.35 -5.87 3.89
C LEU A 303 14.50 -6.28 4.82
N LYS A 304 14.26 -6.37 6.12
CA LYS A 304 15.24 -6.84 7.12
C LYS A 304 15.70 -8.26 6.83
N SER A 305 14.77 -9.17 6.56
CA SER A 305 15.08 -10.57 6.22
C SER A 305 15.96 -10.69 4.98
N ILE A 306 15.65 -9.91 3.91
CA ILE A 306 16.44 -9.89 2.68
C ILE A 306 17.82 -9.28 2.94
N TYR A 307 17.90 -8.19 3.71
CA TYR A 307 19.15 -7.54 4.08
C TYR A 307 20.10 -8.50 4.82
N GLU A 308 19.57 -9.39 5.65
CA GLU A 308 20.32 -10.44 6.36
C GLU A 308 20.74 -11.62 5.46
N GLY A 309 20.40 -11.58 4.17
CA GLY A 309 20.77 -12.61 3.19
C GLY A 309 19.77 -13.77 3.09
N ASN A 310 18.60 -13.66 3.70
CA ASN A 310 17.57 -14.69 3.56
C ASN A 310 16.92 -14.62 2.18
N SER A 311 16.52 -15.77 1.64
CA SER A 311 15.82 -15.85 0.36
C SER A 311 14.38 -15.38 0.51
N VAL A 312 13.86 -14.73 -0.54
CA VAL A 312 12.43 -14.35 -0.61
C VAL A 312 11.58 -15.62 -0.77
N PRO A 313 10.61 -15.87 0.11
CA PRO A 313 9.83 -17.12 0.08
C PRO A 313 8.89 -17.22 -1.10
N SER A 314 8.43 -16.09 -1.63
CA SER A 314 7.51 -16.00 -2.77
C SER A 314 7.59 -14.63 -3.43
N GLN A 315 7.35 -14.57 -4.74
CA GLN A 315 7.19 -13.30 -5.46
C GLN A 315 5.92 -12.54 -5.03
N TYR A 316 4.94 -13.23 -4.43
CA TYR A 316 3.71 -12.67 -3.88
C TYR A 316 3.56 -13.11 -2.43
N PHE A 317 3.68 -12.17 -1.52
CA PHE A 317 3.38 -12.35 -0.11
C PHE A 317 1.96 -11.80 0.14
N GLU A 318 0.97 -12.69 0.03
CA GLU A 318 -0.43 -12.34 0.14
C GLU A 318 -0.82 -12.10 1.60
N LEU A 319 -1.25 -10.88 1.92
CA LEU A 319 -1.82 -10.54 3.21
C LEU A 319 -3.35 -10.77 3.19
N PRO A 320 -3.92 -11.28 4.28
CA PRO A 320 -5.35 -11.50 4.37
C PRO A 320 -6.11 -10.16 4.43
N PHE A 321 -7.27 -10.11 3.80
CA PHE A 321 -8.24 -9.04 3.98
C PHE A 321 -9.38 -9.50 4.90
N LEU A 322 -10.11 -8.54 5.46
CA LEU A 322 -11.29 -8.79 6.28
C LEU A 322 -12.53 -8.16 5.66
N VAL A 323 -13.64 -8.89 5.69
CA VAL A 323 -14.97 -8.32 5.44
C VAL A 323 -15.44 -7.71 6.76
N VAL A 324 -15.72 -6.40 6.73
CA VAL A 324 -16.19 -5.65 7.91
C VAL A 324 -17.62 -5.19 7.64
N ASP A 325 -18.53 -5.60 8.50
CA ASP A 325 -19.94 -5.26 8.47
C ASP A 325 -20.49 -5.02 9.90
N GLN A 326 -21.79 -4.84 10.06
CA GLN A 326 -22.41 -4.61 11.37
C GLN A 326 -22.15 -5.73 12.40
N SER A 327 -21.82 -6.95 11.96
CA SER A 327 -21.62 -8.07 12.88
C SER A 327 -20.27 -8.03 13.60
N ASN A 328 -19.27 -7.34 13.04
CA ASN A 328 -17.90 -7.31 13.56
C ASN A 328 -17.28 -5.91 13.67
N ILE A 329 -18.00 -4.86 13.32
CA ILE A 329 -17.50 -3.48 13.27
C ILE A 329 -16.89 -3.02 14.60
N ASP A 330 -17.50 -3.33 15.73
CA ASP A 330 -17.01 -2.85 17.04
C ASP A 330 -15.63 -3.46 17.38
N THR A 331 -15.48 -4.76 17.14
CA THR A 331 -14.20 -5.48 17.38
C THR A 331 -13.13 -4.98 16.41
N PHE A 332 -13.48 -4.80 15.14
CA PHE A 332 -12.56 -4.29 14.12
C PHE A 332 -12.09 -2.86 14.45
N TRP A 333 -13.02 -1.98 14.80
CA TRP A 333 -12.70 -0.58 15.12
C TRP A 333 -11.84 -0.44 16.38
N ALA A 334 -12.10 -1.27 17.39
CA ALA A 334 -11.23 -1.34 18.57
C ALA A 334 -9.80 -1.73 18.20
N LYS A 335 -9.62 -2.75 17.33
CA LYS A 335 -8.30 -3.18 16.86
C LYS A 335 -7.61 -2.08 16.03
N LYS A 336 -8.33 -1.43 15.10
CA LYS A 336 -7.78 -0.31 14.34
C LYS A 336 -7.24 0.81 15.26
N LYS A 337 -8.00 1.18 16.29
CA LYS A 337 -7.58 2.21 17.27
C LYS A 337 -6.34 1.76 18.05
N GLU A 338 -6.29 0.52 18.49
CA GLU A 338 -5.11 -0.06 19.16
C GLU A 338 -3.85 0.07 18.29
N MET A 339 -3.94 -0.34 17.02
CA MET A 339 -2.80 -0.27 16.08
C MET A 339 -2.35 1.17 15.83
N ALA A 340 -3.30 2.10 15.66
CA ALA A 340 -2.99 3.51 15.50
C ALA A 340 -2.29 4.12 16.74
N GLU A 341 -2.68 3.72 17.95
CA GLU A 341 -2.04 4.19 19.18
C GLU A 341 -0.64 3.58 19.38
N LEU A 342 -0.45 2.30 19.05
CA LEU A 342 0.87 1.66 19.09
C LEU A 342 1.87 2.35 18.16
N GLY A 343 1.42 2.79 16.99
CA GLY A 343 2.23 3.55 16.04
C GLY A 343 2.61 4.97 16.49
N LYS A 344 1.92 5.53 17.50
CA LYS A 344 2.23 6.86 18.07
C LYS A 344 3.20 6.83 19.25
N GLN A 345 3.44 5.66 19.83
CA GLN A 345 4.28 5.49 21.04
C GLN A 345 5.78 5.51 20.76
N ASN A 346 6.24 6.41 19.87
CA ASN A 346 7.66 6.59 19.50
C ASN A 346 8.15 8.00 19.81
#